data_9d2b45e4e258e65f5c0a37f51999fb99
#
_entry.id   9d2b45e4e258e65f5c0a37f51999fb99
#
_cell.length_a   1.000
_cell.length_b   1.000
_cell.length_c   1.000
_cell.angle_alpha   90.00
_cell.angle_beta   90.00
_cell.angle_gamma   90.00
#
_symmetry.space_group_name_H-M   'P 1'
#
loop_
_entity.id
_entity.type
_entity.pdbx_description
1 polymer ?
#
loop_
_entity_poly.entity_id
_entity_poly.type
_entity_poly.pdbx_seq_one_letter_code
_entity_poly.pdbx_strand_id
1 'polypeptide(L)'
;APVTRIREVIEICRKVRKRERLVHEGRKYQIPLTVGGTGLGKPLKMITHPVRDEIPIAIAALGQKSVEQTAELADGWLPVFFHPDKSEQHWGDALAAGRSRRDPGRGALEVFAGGGVGIGEGLEKLRDRGRDGIALYVGGMGAKKKNFYNDYCKRLGYEEAAVEIQNLFLDGKKMEAMAAVPD
;
A
#
# COMPACT_ATOMS: atom_id res chain seq x y z
N ALA A 1 -4.06 14.34 7.34
CA ALA A 1 -4.31 12.92 7.07
C ALA A 1 -3.18 12.35 6.20
N PRO A 2 -2.81 11.06 6.31
CA PRO A 2 -1.76 10.44 5.48
C PRO A 2 -2.03 10.57 3.97
N VAL A 3 -3.27 10.37 3.57
CA VAL A 3 -3.73 10.47 2.16
C VAL A 3 -3.38 11.84 1.54
N THR A 4 -3.62 12.94 2.25
CA THR A 4 -3.26 14.29 1.77
C THR A 4 -1.74 14.43 1.58
N ARG A 5 -0.94 13.89 2.52
CA ARG A 5 0.53 13.95 2.41
C ARG A 5 1.06 13.17 1.20
N ILE A 6 0.53 11.97 0.97
CA ILE A 6 0.92 11.14 -0.16
C ILE A 6 0.63 11.85 -1.48
N ARG A 7 -0.55 12.48 -1.64
CA ARG A 7 -0.88 13.27 -2.82
C ARG A 7 0.15 14.36 -3.07
N GLU A 8 0.41 15.20 -2.08
CA GLU A 8 1.34 16.30 -2.20
C GLU A 8 2.78 15.83 -2.50
N VAL A 9 3.22 14.72 -1.88
CA VAL A 9 4.53 14.12 -2.17
C VAL A 9 4.63 13.65 -3.62
N ILE A 10 3.59 13.00 -4.15
CA ILE A 10 3.56 12.57 -5.55
C ILE A 10 3.67 13.78 -6.50
N GLU A 11 2.90 14.83 -6.23
CA GLU A 11 2.92 16.07 -7.02
C GLU A 11 4.31 16.74 -6.98
N ILE A 12 4.92 16.83 -5.80
CA ILE A 12 6.28 17.34 -5.61
C ILE A 12 7.29 16.50 -6.38
N CYS A 13 7.27 15.17 -6.24
CA CYS A 13 8.17 14.28 -6.94
C CYS A 13 8.08 14.42 -8.46
N ARG A 14 6.87 14.60 -8.99
CA ARG A 14 6.67 14.80 -10.44
C ARG A 14 7.27 16.11 -10.94
N LYS A 15 7.08 17.21 -10.21
CA LYS A 15 7.70 18.50 -10.53
C LYS A 15 9.23 18.43 -10.47
N VAL A 16 9.77 17.82 -9.41
CA VAL A 16 11.23 17.66 -9.25
C VAL A 16 11.83 16.89 -10.41
N ARG A 17 11.24 15.79 -10.84
CA ARG A 17 11.76 14.97 -11.95
C ARG A 17 11.74 15.68 -13.29
N LYS A 18 10.75 16.53 -13.53
CA LYS A 18 10.67 17.40 -14.72
C LYS A 18 11.66 18.58 -14.67
N ARG A 19 12.45 18.66 -13.59
CA ARG A 19 13.38 19.77 -13.34
C ARG A 19 12.69 21.13 -13.36
N GLU A 20 11.46 21.21 -12.91
CA GLU A 20 10.78 22.48 -12.68
C GLU A 20 11.40 23.19 -11.47
N ARG A 21 11.30 24.52 -11.43
CA ARG A 21 11.54 25.25 -10.18
C ARG A 21 10.46 24.86 -9.19
N LEU A 22 10.85 24.19 -8.10
CA LEU A 22 9.89 23.57 -7.19
C LEU A 22 9.15 24.61 -6.37
N VAL A 23 7.92 24.85 -6.76
CA VAL A 23 6.92 25.60 -5.98
C VAL A 23 5.74 24.68 -5.69
N HIS A 24 5.39 24.54 -4.41
CA HIS A 24 4.26 23.76 -3.96
C HIS A 24 3.57 24.45 -2.79
N GLU A 25 2.29 24.77 -2.95
CA GLU A 25 1.46 25.42 -1.93
C GLU A 25 0.37 24.43 -1.49
N GLY A 26 0.79 23.44 -0.67
CA GLY A 26 -0.08 22.40 -0.18
C GLY A 26 -0.59 22.64 1.24
N ARG A 27 -1.54 21.82 1.66
CA ARG A 27 -2.04 21.82 3.06
C ARG A 27 -1.03 21.26 4.05
N LYS A 28 -0.08 20.45 3.58
CA LYS A 28 0.89 19.71 4.40
C LYS A 28 2.32 20.11 4.10
N TYR A 29 2.59 20.55 2.90
CA TYR A 29 3.91 20.97 2.47
C TYR A 29 3.83 22.32 1.79
N GLN A 30 4.67 23.26 2.23
CA GLN A 30 4.90 24.56 1.62
C GLN A 30 6.34 24.59 1.12
N ILE A 31 6.55 24.71 -0.19
CA ILE A 31 7.89 24.76 -0.80
C ILE A 31 7.94 25.89 -1.83
N PRO A 32 8.87 26.86 -1.70
CA PRO A 32 9.78 27.01 -0.58
C PRO A 32 9.07 27.45 0.70
N LEU A 33 9.68 27.18 1.84
CA LEU A 33 9.20 27.74 3.10
C LEU A 33 9.68 29.19 3.22
N THR A 34 8.76 30.14 3.11
CA THR A 34 9.08 31.56 3.10
C THR A 34 9.22 32.18 4.48
N VAL A 35 8.57 31.59 5.48
CA VAL A 35 8.59 32.04 6.88
C VAL A 35 8.93 30.86 7.80
N GLY A 36 9.77 31.12 8.79
CA GLY A 36 10.16 30.09 9.79
C GLY A 36 11.14 29.04 9.28
N GLY A 37 11.65 29.16 8.08
CA GLY A 37 12.68 28.27 7.53
C GLY A 37 14.10 28.81 7.77
N THR A 38 15.08 27.92 7.64
CA THR A 38 16.52 28.26 7.76
C THR A 38 17.15 28.65 6.41
N GLY A 39 16.44 28.50 5.30
CA GLY A 39 16.91 28.80 3.96
C GLY A 39 16.48 30.17 3.46
N LEU A 40 16.88 30.48 2.21
CA LEU A 40 16.60 31.76 1.56
C LEU A 40 15.16 31.90 1.02
N GLY A 41 14.30 30.89 1.23
CA GLY A 41 12.93 30.90 0.71
C GLY A 41 12.82 30.93 -0.83
N LYS A 42 13.85 30.44 -1.53
CA LYS A 42 13.87 30.42 -3.00
C LYS A 42 13.56 29.03 -3.55
N PRO A 43 12.77 28.93 -4.64
CA PRO A 43 12.53 27.66 -5.30
C PRO A 43 13.82 27.02 -5.78
N LEU A 44 13.99 25.74 -5.45
CA LEU A 44 15.13 24.94 -5.91
C LEU A 44 14.78 24.22 -7.21
N LYS A 45 15.80 23.86 -7.96
CA LYS A 45 15.71 23.04 -9.17
C LYS A 45 16.75 21.93 -9.07
N MET A 46 16.38 20.72 -9.49
CA MET A 46 17.29 19.59 -9.51
C MET A 46 18.45 19.85 -10.48
N ILE A 47 19.68 19.66 -10.02
CA ILE A 47 20.91 19.88 -10.82
C ILE A 47 21.11 18.73 -11.81
N THR A 48 20.91 17.49 -11.34
CA THR A 48 21.04 16.29 -12.18
C THR A 48 19.99 16.27 -13.30
N HIS A 49 20.35 15.64 -14.42
CA HIS A 49 19.45 15.43 -15.55
C HIS A 49 18.97 13.99 -15.53
N PRO A 50 17.70 13.72 -15.25
CA PRO A 50 17.15 12.38 -15.34
C PRO A 50 17.25 11.86 -16.78
N VAL A 51 17.50 10.56 -16.93
CA VAL A 51 17.55 9.89 -18.24
C VAL A 51 16.17 9.91 -18.92
N ARG A 52 15.10 10.00 -18.12
CA ARG A 52 13.71 10.06 -18.56
C ARG A 52 12.91 11.00 -17.70
N ASP A 53 11.94 11.68 -18.28
CA ASP A 53 11.11 12.68 -17.59
C ASP A 53 10.11 12.03 -16.65
N GLU A 54 9.68 10.80 -16.94
CA GLU A 54 8.74 10.06 -16.10
C GLU A 54 9.35 8.78 -15.53
N ILE A 55 9.29 8.67 -14.22
CA ILE A 55 9.64 7.49 -13.45
C ILE A 55 8.35 7.00 -12.78
N PRO A 56 7.91 5.77 -13.03
CA PRO A 56 6.69 5.23 -12.42
C PRO A 56 6.72 5.30 -10.90
N ILE A 57 5.59 5.65 -10.31
CA ILE A 57 5.39 5.69 -8.87
C ILE A 57 4.42 4.60 -8.48
N ALA A 58 4.89 3.61 -7.74
CA ALA A 58 4.06 2.58 -7.14
C ALA A 58 3.80 2.88 -5.66
N ILE A 59 2.58 2.63 -5.19
CA ILE A 59 2.17 2.90 -3.81
C ILE A 59 1.65 1.63 -3.14
N ALA A 60 2.19 1.34 -1.96
CA ALA A 60 1.64 0.32 -1.08
C ALA A 60 0.40 0.88 -0.36
N ALA A 61 -0.75 0.30 -0.61
CA ALA A 61 -2.01 0.74 -0.04
C ALA A 61 -2.97 -0.42 0.17
N LEU A 62 -3.72 -0.39 1.28
CA LEU A 62 -4.72 -1.40 1.63
C LEU A 62 -6.06 -0.79 2.08
N GLY A 63 -6.05 0.36 2.74
CA GLY A 63 -7.27 1.04 3.17
C GLY A 63 -8.01 1.65 1.97
N GLN A 64 -9.34 1.60 1.96
CA GLN A 64 -10.20 2.03 0.86
C GLN A 64 -9.80 3.41 0.28
N LYS A 65 -9.65 4.42 1.14
CA LYS A 65 -9.27 5.77 0.70
C LYS A 65 -7.85 5.86 0.14
N SER A 66 -6.93 5.02 0.61
CA SER A 66 -5.57 4.97 0.08
C SER A 66 -5.53 4.26 -1.27
N VAL A 67 -6.31 3.19 -1.45
CA VAL A 67 -6.45 2.47 -2.73
C VAL A 67 -7.13 3.35 -3.77
N GLU A 68 -8.21 4.05 -3.41
CA GLU A 68 -8.88 5.03 -4.25
C GLU A 68 -7.89 6.09 -4.77
N GLN A 69 -7.08 6.68 -3.87
CA GLN A 69 -6.06 7.65 -4.24
C GLN A 69 -4.92 7.04 -5.08
N THR A 70 -4.53 5.82 -4.79
CA THR A 70 -3.53 5.09 -5.57
C THR A 70 -4.02 4.89 -7.00
N ALA A 71 -5.26 4.46 -7.19
CA ALA A 71 -5.86 4.30 -8.52
C ALA A 71 -5.97 5.62 -9.28
N GLU A 72 -6.20 6.73 -8.60
CA GLU A 72 -6.23 8.06 -9.19
C GLU A 72 -4.85 8.54 -9.62
N LEU A 73 -3.85 8.41 -8.75
CA LEU A 73 -2.58 9.13 -8.87
C LEU A 73 -1.37 8.30 -9.22
N ALA A 74 -1.30 7.05 -8.80
CA ALA A 74 -0.10 6.23 -8.94
C ALA A 74 -0.04 5.53 -10.31
N ASP A 75 1.15 5.11 -10.68
CA ASP A 75 1.37 4.28 -11.87
C ASP A 75 1.26 2.80 -11.52
N GLY A 76 1.56 2.44 -10.26
CA GLY A 76 1.44 1.10 -9.74
C GLY A 76 0.84 1.01 -8.34
N TRP A 77 0.23 -0.13 -8.04
CA TRP A 77 -0.31 -0.48 -6.73
C TRP A 77 0.35 -1.75 -6.20
N LEU A 78 0.81 -1.70 -4.96
CA LEU A 78 1.45 -2.79 -4.22
C LEU A 78 0.51 -3.22 -3.07
N PRO A 79 -0.44 -4.12 -3.30
CA PRO A 79 -1.25 -4.69 -2.23
C PRO A 79 -0.48 -5.75 -1.45
N VAL A 80 -0.79 -5.89 -0.16
CA VAL A 80 -0.36 -7.02 0.68
C VAL A 80 -1.53 -7.98 0.84
N PHE A 81 -1.27 -9.29 0.89
CA PHE A 81 -2.31 -10.33 0.97
C PHE A 81 -3.37 -10.20 -0.13
N PHE A 82 -2.91 -9.93 -1.34
CA PHE A 82 -3.81 -9.81 -2.48
C PHE A 82 -4.42 -11.17 -2.84
N HIS A 83 -5.74 -11.22 -2.87
CA HIS A 83 -6.47 -12.40 -3.29
C HIS A 83 -7.19 -12.10 -4.62
N PRO A 84 -6.77 -12.69 -5.75
CA PRO A 84 -7.31 -12.35 -7.07
C PRO A 84 -8.83 -12.44 -7.13
N ASP A 85 -9.39 -13.53 -6.65
CA ASP A 85 -10.85 -13.80 -6.73
C ASP A 85 -11.72 -12.94 -5.80
N LYS A 86 -11.11 -12.34 -4.77
CA LYS A 86 -11.80 -11.52 -3.76
C LYS A 86 -11.46 -10.03 -3.82
N SER A 87 -10.49 -9.67 -4.64
CA SER A 87 -9.99 -8.29 -4.72
C SER A 87 -11.05 -7.32 -5.21
N GLU A 88 -11.85 -7.71 -6.20
CA GLU A 88 -12.92 -6.89 -6.74
C GLU A 88 -13.99 -6.61 -5.69
N GLN A 89 -14.43 -7.64 -4.95
CA GLN A 89 -15.40 -7.48 -3.85
C GLN A 89 -14.91 -6.50 -2.78
N HIS A 90 -13.60 -6.49 -2.51
CA HIS A 90 -13.05 -5.67 -1.43
C HIS A 90 -12.63 -4.28 -1.87
N TRP A 91 -12.02 -4.12 -3.05
CA TRP A 91 -11.47 -2.86 -3.51
C TRP A 91 -12.11 -2.31 -4.78
N GLY A 92 -13.05 -3.04 -5.39
CA GLY A 92 -13.66 -2.66 -6.67
C GLY A 92 -14.17 -1.23 -6.69
N ASP A 93 -14.95 -0.84 -5.69
CA ASP A 93 -15.51 0.51 -5.57
C ASP A 93 -14.41 1.57 -5.43
N ALA A 94 -13.39 1.32 -4.61
CA ALA A 94 -12.28 2.25 -4.42
C ALA A 94 -11.44 2.40 -5.69
N LEU A 95 -11.17 1.29 -6.38
CA LEU A 95 -10.46 1.29 -7.65
C LEU A 95 -11.27 2.02 -8.73
N ALA A 96 -12.56 1.76 -8.85
CA ALA A 96 -13.46 2.43 -9.79
C ALA A 96 -13.51 3.94 -9.53
N ALA A 97 -13.72 4.33 -8.27
CA ALA A 97 -13.74 5.74 -7.86
C ALA A 97 -12.41 6.46 -8.13
N GLY A 98 -11.29 5.80 -7.93
CA GLY A 98 -9.97 6.34 -8.27
C GLY A 98 -9.75 6.44 -9.77
N ARG A 99 -10.09 5.41 -10.52
CA ARG A 99 -9.99 5.38 -11.99
C ARG A 99 -10.82 6.46 -12.67
N SER A 100 -12.01 6.76 -12.14
CA SER A 100 -12.88 7.82 -12.71
C SER A 100 -12.26 9.22 -12.64
N ARG A 101 -11.30 9.44 -11.76
CA ARG A 101 -10.56 10.71 -11.61
C ARG A 101 -9.13 10.66 -12.13
N ARG A 102 -8.74 9.50 -12.67
CA ARG A 102 -7.39 9.30 -13.20
C ARG A 102 -7.20 10.10 -14.48
N ASP A 103 -6.06 10.78 -14.57
CA ASP A 103 -5.64 11.43 -15.81
C ASP A 103 -5.50 10.38 -16.93
N PRO A 104 -6.24 10.52 -18.05
CA PRO A 104 -6.18 9.58 -19.15
C PRO A 104 -4.77 9.38 -19.75
N GLY A 105 -3.92 10.40 -19.67
CA GLY A 105 -2.54 10.34 -20.14
C GLY A 105 -1.63 9.40 -19.34
N ARG A 106 -2.10 8.88 -18.18
CA ARG A 106 -1.27 8.00 -17.33
C ARG A 106 -1.29 6.52 -17.71
N GLY A 107 -2.16 6.11 -18.59
CA GLY A 107 -2.38 4.69 -18.84
C GLY A 107 -3.07 3.95 -17.69
N ALA A 108 -3.14 2.63 -17.77
CA ALA A 108 -3.75 1.79 -16.74
C ALA A 108 -2.91 1.73 -15.46
N LEU A 109 -3.58 1.53 -14.31
CA LEU A 109 -2.89 1.22 -13.06
C LEU A 109 -2.35 -0.21 -13.12
N GLU A 110 -1.04 -0.37 -12.93
CA GLU A 110 -0.42 -1.68 -12.79
C GLU A 110 -0.60 -2.23 -11.37
N VAL A 111 -0.90 -3.52 -11.24
CA VAL A 111 -1.03 -4.18 -9.94
C VAL A 111 0.16 -5.12 -9.72
N PHE A 112 0.99 -4.81 -8.73
CA PHE A 112 2.15 -5.61 -8.35
C PHE A 112 1.80 -6.48 -7.15
N ALA A 113 1.01 -7.53 -7.39
CA ALA A 113 0.71 -8.51 -6.37
C ALA A 113 1.91 -9.43 -6.16
N GLY A 114 2.48 -9.40 -4.97
CA GLY A 114 3.58 -10.27 -4.58
C GLY A 114 3.10 -11.57 -3.94
N GLY A 115 3.92 -12.59 -4.02
CA GLY A 115 3.70 -13.88 -3.38
C GLY A 115 4.85 -14.83 -3.65
N GLY A 116 4.95 -15.89 -2.87
CA GLY A 116 5.89 -16.99 -3.14
C GLY A 116 5.42 -17.78 -4.35
N VAL A 117 6.35 -18.08 -5.26
CA VAL A 117 6.12 -18.98 -6.39
C VAL A 117 6.94 -20.24 -6.19
N GLY A 118 6.29 -21.40 -6.25
CA GLY A 118 6.97 -22.70 -6.22
C GLY A 118 6.63 -23.51 -7.45
N ILE A 119 7.65 -24.14 -8.04
CA ILE A 119 7.51 -25.03 -9.19
C ILE A 119 8.22 -26.35 -8.84
N GLY A 120 7.52 -27.46 -8.98
CA GLY A 120 8.05 -28.80 -8.73
C GLY A 120 7.22 -29.60 -7.74
N GLU A 121 7.83 -30.66 -7.17
CA GLU A 121 7.21 -31.55 -6.19
C GLU A 121 7.39 -31.01 -4.76
N GLY A 122 6.50 -31.39 -3.83
CA GLY A 122 6.58 -31.02 -2.41
C GLY A 122 6.21 -29.58 -2.10
N LEU A 123 5.28 -29.00 -2.86
CA LEU A 123 4.82 -27.61 -2.70
C LEU A 123 4.07 -27.35 -1.39
N GLU A 124 3.59 -28.39 -0.72
CA GLU A 124 2.93 -28.31 0.60
C GLU A 124 3.85 -27.62 1.63
N LYS A 125 5.14 -27.96 1.61
CA LYS A 125 6.14 -27.32 2.48
C LYS A 125 6.33 -25.83 2.20
N LEU A 126 6.05 -25.40 1.00
CA LEU A 126 6.11 -23.99 0.61
C LEU A 126 4.91 -23.21 1.16
N ARG A 127 3.73 -23.81 1.13
CA ARG A 127 2.52 -23.25 1.78
C ARG A 127 2.73 -23.10 3.27
N ASP A 128 3.26 -24.13 3.94
CA ASP A 128 3.52 -24.11 5.37
C ASP A 128 4.47 -22.98 5.78
N ARG A 129 5.47 -22.66 4.96
CA ARG A 129 6.36 -21.49 5.19
C ARG A 129 5.64 -20.15 5.14
N GLY A 130 4.51 -20.02 4.46
CA GLY A 130 3.72 -18.81 4.41
C GLY A 130 2.84 -18.61 5.66
N ARG A 131 2.52 -19.69 6.39
CA ARG A 131 1.60 -19.66 7.53
C ARG A 131 2.14 -18.84 8.71
N ASP A 132 3.45 -18.84 8.94
CA ASP A 132 4.08 -18.05 10.00
C ASP A 132 3.90 -16.56 9.78
N GLY A 133 4.13 -16.09 8.56
CA GLY A 133 3.91 -14.70 8.18
C GLY A 133 2.45 -14.29 8.32
N ILE A 134 1.51 -15.11 7.83
CA ILE A 134 0.07 -14.84 7.95
C ILE A 134 -0.34 -14.78 9.43
N ALA A 135 0.08 -15.76 10.24
CA ALA A 135 -0.24 -15.79 11.67
C ALA A 135 0.32 -14.56 12.41
N LEU A 136 1.53 -14.11 12.07
CA LEU A 136 2.13 -12.90 12.62
C LEU A 136 1.29 -11.66 12.28
N TYR A 137 0.95 -11.45 11.02
CA TYR A 137 0.21 -10.26 10.60
C TYR A 137 -1.23 -10.27 11.12
N VAL A 138 -1.94 -11.37 10.96
CA VAL A 138 -3.33 -11.51 11.38
C VAL A 138 -3.47 -11.57 12.91
N GLY A 139 -2.52 -12.22 13.59
CA GLY A 139 -2.55 -12.40 15.02
C GLY A 139 -1.84 -11.28 15.80
N GLY A 140 -0.63 -10.88 15.38
CA GLY A 140 0.29 -10.10 16.20
C GLY A 140 0.55 -8.64 15.79
N MET A 141 0.21 -8.22 14.57
CA MET A 141 0.51 -6.87 14.06
C MET A 141 -0.52 -5.82 14.48
N GLY A 142 -0.86 -5.80 15.76
CA GLY A 142 -1.78 -4.81 16.35
C GLY A 142 -2.43 -5.30 17.62
N ALA A 143 -3.10 -4.40 18.34
CA ALA A 143 -3.90 -4.76 19.50
C ALA A 143 -5.16 -5.55 19.11
N LYS A 144 -5.68 -6.40 19.99
CA LYS A 144 -6.82 -7.30 19.75
C LYS A 144 -8.02 -6.63 19.08
N LYS A 145 -8.27 -5.35 19.35
CA LYS A 145 -9.39 -4.58 18.76
C LYS A 145 -8.93 -3.58 17.69
N LYS A 146 -7.67 -3.63 17.26
CA LYS A 146 -7.10 -2.66 16.33
C LYS A 146 -5.97 -3.28 15.51
N ASN A 147 -6.27 -4.40 14.87
CA ASN A 147 -5.37 -5.05 13.93
C ASN A 147 -5.98 -4.96 12.53
N PHE A 148 -5.37 -4.12 11.70
CA PHE A 148 -5.82 -3.86 10.34
C PHE A 148 -5.85 -5.14 9.48
N TYR A 149 -4.85 -6.00 9.59
CA TYR A 149 -4.76 -7.23 8.80
C TYR A 149 -5.79 -8.27 9.22
N ASN A 150 -6.09 -8.35 10.52
CA ASN A 150 -7.16 -9.18 11.04
C ASN A 150 -8.52 -8.75 10.47
N ASP A 151 -8.81 -7.44 10.56
CA ASP A 151 -10.04 -6.87 10.02
C ASP A 151 -10.14 -7.04 8.50
N TYR A 152 -9.01 -6.98 7.80
CA TYR A 152 -8.94 -7.22 6.37
C TYR A 152 -9.29 -8.68 6.03
N CYS A 153 -8.69 -9.65 6.71
CA CYS A 153 -9.01 -11.08 6.51
C CYS A 153 -10.47 -11.39 6.80
N LYS A 154 -11.06 -10.79 7.83
CA LYS A 154 -12.52 -10.92 8.09
C LYS A 154 -13.37 -10.46 6.91
N ARG A 155 -13.03 -9.30 6.32
CA ARG A 155 -13.74 -8.78 5.14
C ARG A 155 -13.57 -9.64 3.90
N LEU A 156 -12.50 -10.42 3.81
CA LEU A 156 -12.31 -11.41 2.76
C LEU A 156 -13.09 -12.71 3.00
N GLY A 157 -13.85 -12.81 4.10
CA GLY A 157 -14.66 -13.98 4.46
C GLY A 157 -13.93 -15.03 5.30
N TYR A 158 -12.80 -14.67 5.90
CA TYR A 158 -12.03 -15.54 6.80
C TYR A 158 -12.20 -15.13 8.27
N GLU A 159 -13.42 -14.77 8.70
CA GLU A 159 -13.65 -14.21 10.03
C GLU A 159 -13.30 -15.20 11.14
N GLU A 160 -13.76 -16.44 11.06
CA GLU A 160 -13.52 -17.47 12.08
C GLU A 160 -12.01 -17.71 12.25
N ALA A 161 -11.32 -17.98 11.15
CA ALA A 161 -9.87 -18.19 11.17
C ALA A 161 -9.11 -16.97 11.69
N ALA A 162 -9.49 -15.76 11.28
CA ALA A 162 -8.83 -14.53 11.75
C ALA A 162 -8.98 -14.31 13.26
N VAL A 163 -10.15 -14.65 13.83
CA VAL A 163 -10.39 -14.57 15.28
C VAL A 163 -9.59 -15.64 16.02
N GLU A 164 -9.58 -16.87 15.55
CA GLU A 164 -8.84 -17.98 16.15
C GLU A 164 -7.34 -17.71 16.14
N ILE A 165 -6.77 -17.38 14.97
CA ILE A 165 -5.36 -17.03 14.82
C ILE A 165 -4.95 -15.92 15.79
N GLN A 166 -5.75 -14.85 15.90
CA GLN A 166 -5.43 -13.75 16.79
C GLN A 166 -5.47 -14.15 18.26
N ASN A 167 -6.45 -14.92 18.69
CA ASN A 167 -6.56 -15.39 20.06
C ASN A 167 -5.34 -16.27 20.43
N LEU A 168 -5.05 -17.29 19.60
CA LEU A 168 -3.90 -18.18 19.82
C LEU A 168 -2.58 -17.41 19.83
N PHE A 169 -2.38 -16.50 18.90
CA PHE A 169 -1.15 -15.73 18.80
C PHE A 169 -0.92 -14.84 20.03
N LEU A 170 -1.96 -14.15 20.49
CA LEU A 170 -1.88 -13.28 21.66
C LEU A 170 -1.73 -14.06 22.98
N ASP A 171 -2.22 -15.30 23.03
CA ASP A 171 -2.00 -16.22 24.15
C ASP A 171 -0.60 -16.87 24.12
N GLY A 172 0.26 -16.50 23.17
CA GLY A 172 1.61 -17.05 23.03
C GLY A 172 1.71 -18.38 22.31
N LYS A 173 0.59 -18.96 21.88
CA LYS A 173 0.46 -20.24 21.17
C LYS A 173 0.72 -20.09 19.68
N LYS A 174 1.94 -19.64 19.34
CA LYS A 174 2.28 -19.25 17.96
C LYS A 174 2.18 -20.40 16.96
N MET A 175 2.59 -21.61 17.35
CA MET A 175 2.52 -22.78 16.48
C MET A 175 1.07 -23.20 16.19
N GLU A 176 0.21 -23.12 17.18
CA GLU A 176 -1.22 -23.36 17.01
C GLU A 176 -1.86 -22.28 16.11
N ALA A 177 -1.46 -21.01 16.28
CA ALA A 177 -1.90 -19.93 15.42
C ALA A 177 -1.49 -20.14 13.95
N MET A 178 -0.29 -20.67 13.70
CA MET A 178 0.16 -21.03 12.34
C MET A 178 -0.69 -22.18 11.77
N ALA A 179 -0.99 -23.19 12.58
CA ALA A 179 -1.81 -24.34 12.17
C ALA A 179 -3.27 -23.92 11.88
N ALA A 180 -3.78 -22.86 12.51
CA ALA A 180 -5.10 -22.32 12.28
C ALA A 180 -5.25 -21.50 10.97
N VAL A 181 -4.16 -21.27 10.24
CA VAL A 181 -4.22 -20.62 8.92
C VAL A 181 -4.80 -21.61 7.91
N PRO A 182 -5.92 -21.29 7.24
CA PRO A 182 -6.53 -22.17 6.24
C PRO A 182 -5.63 -22.41 5.02
N ASP A 183 -5.93 -23.45 4.26
CA ASP A 183 -5.26 -23.78 3.00
C ASP A 183 -5.59 -22.78 1.88
#